data_13e902ad8f8a92096fa11518b5a9af67
#
_entry.id   13e902ad8f8a92096fa11518b5a9af67
#
_cell.length_a   1.000
_cell.length_b   1.000
_cell.length_c   1.000
_cell.angle_alpha   90.00
_cell.angle_beta   90.00
_cell.angle_gamma   90.00
#
_symmetry.space_group_name_H-M   'P 1'
#
loop_
_entity.id
_entity.type
_entity.pdbx_description
1 polymer ?
#
loop_
_entity_poly.entity_id
_entity_poly.type
_entity_poly.pdbx_seq_one_letter_code
_entity_poly.pdbx_strand_id
1 'polypeptide(L)'
;MPDRWTRAMVAIAVVLGSSFGLAQNSKQAPNKGKASPSATAAFDPHDLSGYWDITKIGLPAGALNATSNNRPPMTAEGLEKFRKAKSGYSGKPLSNGAVANEKDWNDPVLLCDPTGFPRIMWHPIPPGMRFAQTGEEVIQFFEDGRTWRDIWTDGRKLPNQDADLRWYGYSVGHWEGDTFVVNSNGFEESSWLDQYGSPHSDEMTVEERYRRVSRDRLEMTLNITDPKTYTGTWKGDKKIFQRVEKPRSVFNDFDENICAYSEVKLHGKAWEKVHPK
;
A
#
# COMPACT_ATOMS: atom_id res chain seq x y z
N MET A 1 38.08 25.69 -42.70
CA MET A 1 39.53 25.36 -42.78
C MET A 1 39.89 24.50 -41.60
N PRO A 2 40.73 23.51 -41.81
CA PRO A 2 40.38 22.13 -41.42
C PRO A 2 41.15 21.58 -40.23
N ASP A 3 40.52 20.52 -39.68
CA ASP A 3 41.10 19.26 -39.19
C ASP A 3 42.51 19.14 -38.64
N ARG A 4 42.66 18.44 -37.56
CA ARG A 4 43.57 17.29 -37.44
C ARG A 4 43.31 16.41 -36.22
N TRP A 5 42.74 15.25 -36.48
CA TRP A 5 42.75 14.07 -35.62
C TRP A 5 44.07 13.33 -35.78
N THR A 6 44.80 13.08 -34.73
CA THR A 6 45.94 12.15 -34.72
C THR A 6 45.58 10.90 -33.92
N ARG A 7 45.55 9.79 -34.63
CA ARG A 7 45.39 8.42 -34.09
C ARG A 7 46.71 7.98 -33.46
N ALA A 8 46.63 7.47 -32.23
CA ALA A 8 47.71 6.69 -31.65
C ALA A 8 47.28 5.22 -31.60
N MET A 9 47.97 4.37 -32.36
CA MET A 9 47.87 2.90 -32.27
C MET A 9 48.81 2.43 -31.16
N VAL A 10 48.29 1.61 -30.27
CA VAL A 10 49.11 0.84 -29.32
C VAL A 10 49.10 -0.63 -29.74
N ALA A 11 50.27 -1.12 -30.07
CA ALA A 11 50.51 -2.52 -30.43
C ALA A 11 50.55 -3.38 -29.14
N ILE A 12 49.74 -4.45 -29.09
CA ILE A 12 49.79 -5.46 -28.05
C ILE A 12 50.68 -6.62 -28.54
N ALA A 13 51.78 -6.85 -27.85
CA ALA A 13 52.63 -8.00 -28.06
C ALA A 13 52.07 -9.21 -27.30
N VAL A 14 51.80 -10.28 -28.04
CA VAL A 14 51.40 -11.57 -27.47
C VAL A 14 52.69 -12.38 -27.16
N VAL A 15 52.87 -12.69 -25.87
CA VAL A 15 53.91 -13.63 -25.43
C VAL A 15 53.24 -14.98 -25.14
N LEU A 16 53.51 -15.97 -25.96
CA LEU A 16 53.18 -17.39 -25.75
C LEU A 16 54.22 -18.00 -24.83
N GLY A 17 53.81 -18.30 -23.59
CA GLY A 17 54.56 -19.09 -22.64
C GLY A 17 53.87 -20.41 -22.36
N SER A 18 54.39 -21.48 -22.95
CA SER A 18 54.00 -22.87 -22.63
C SER A 18 54.65 -23.32 -21.33
N SER A 19 53.83 -23.68 -20.36
CA SER A 19 54.28 -24.35 -19.11
C SER A 19 53.47 -25.58 -18.86
N PHE A 20 54.09 -26.73 -18.93
CA PHE A 20 53.64 -28.01 -18.41
C PHE A 20 53.52 -27.93 -16.90
N GLY A 21 52.36 -28.21 -16.35
CA GLY A 21 52.12 -28.20 -14.92
C GLY A 21 51.29 -29.40 -14.46
N LEU A 22 51.89 -30.14 -13.63
CA LEU A 22 51.47 -31.36 -12.91
C LEU A 22 50.04 -31.32 -12.39
N ALA A 23 49.32 -32.42 -12.60
CA ALA A 23 48.04 -32.73 -11.98
C ALA A 23 48.20 -32.84 -10.45
N GLN A 24 47.66 -31.90 -9.72
CA GLN A 24 47.43 -32.03 -8.28
C GLN A 24 45.99 -32.45 -8.03
N ASN A 25 45.88 -33.65 -7.48
CA ASN A 25 44.65 -34.27 -7.01
C ASN A 25 44.18 -33.58 -5.73
N SER A 26 43.35 -32.52 -5.85
CA SER A 26 42.75 -31.83 -4.70
C SER A 26 41.50 -32.59 -4.25
N LYS A 27 41.62 -33.29 -3.12
CA LYS A 27 40.49 -33.85 -2.38
C LYS A 27 39.45 -32.72 -2.13
N GLN A 28 38.30 -32.88 -2.74
CA GLN A 28 37.14 -32.01 -2.55
C GLN A 28 36.73 -32.10 -1.07
N ALA A 29 36.87 -30.98 -0.35
CA ALA A 29 36.35 -30.86 1.00
C ALA A 29 34.80 -30.93 0.96
N PRO A 30 34.17 -31.53 1.98
CA PRO A 30 32.72 -31.65 2.01
C PRO A 30 32.08 -30.23 2.01
N ASN A 31 31.21 -30.00 1.04
CA ASN A 31 30.39 -28.82 0.91
C ASN A 31 29.58 -28.61 2.21
N LYS A 32 30.03 -27.73 3.07
CA LYS A 32 29.24 -27.29 4.22
C LYS A 32 28.01 -26.58 3.63
N GLY A 33 26.90 -27.31 3.62
CA GLY A 33 25.61 -26.76 3.27
C GLY A 33 25.43 -25.40 3.94
N LYS A 34 25.13 -24.37 3.15
CA LYS A 34 24.69 -23.10 3.66
C LYS A 34 23.48 -23.37 4.55
N ALA A 35 23.67 -23.26 5.86
CA ALA A 35 22.58 -23.28 6.80
C ALA A 35 21.60 -22.20 6.35
N SER A 36 20.35 -22.55 6.10
CA SER A 36 19.25 -21.59 5.99
C SER A 36 19.34 -20.63 7.17
N PRO A 37 19.15 -19.32 6.96
CA PRO A 37 19.15 -18.38 8.07
C PRO A 37 18.12 -18.84 9.09
N SER A 38 18.56 -19.13 10.29
CA SER A 38 17.72 -19.52 11.41
C SER A 38 16.66 -18.43 11.65
N ALA A 39 15.42 -18.83 11.60
CA ALA A 39 14.22 -17.98 11.62
C ALA A 39 13.88 -17.38 13.00
N THR A 40 14.82 -17.11 13.87
CA THR A 40 14.55 -16.55 15.21
C THR A 40 15.56 -15.49 15.63
N ALA A 41 15.76 -14.47 14.81
CA ALA A 41 16.28 -13.24 15.39
C ALA A 41 15.17 -12.65 16.30
N ALA A 42 15.51 -12.47 17.58
CA ALA A 42 14.58 -11.85 18.54
C ALA A 42 14.07 -10.51 17.99
N PHE A 43 12.78 -10.29 18.05
CA PHE A 43 12.12 -9.04 17.68
C PHE A 43 11.17 -8.64 18.80
N ASP A 44 10.92 -7.36 18.94
CA ASP A 44 9.90 -6.82 19.84
C ASP A 44 8.55 -6.81 19.10
N PRO A 45 7.53 -7.55 19.54
CA PRO A 45 6.21 -7.54 18.92
C PRO A 45 5.52 -6.17 19.01
N HIS A 46 5.92 -5.32 19.96
CA HIS A 46 5.39 -3.97 20.15
C HIS A 46 6.12 -2.92 19.29
N ASP A 47 7.22 -3.25 18.65
CA ASP A 47 7.89 -2.36 17.70
C ASP A 47 7.32 -2.56 16.29
N LEU A 48 6.43 -1.68 15.86
CA LEU A 48 5.89 -1.65 14.49
C LEU A 48 6.77 -0.83 13.54
N SER A 49 7.81 -0.16 14.04
CA SER A 49 8.63 0.76 13.26
C SER A 49 9.23 0.10 12.03
N GLY A 50 9.29 0.84 10.94
CA GLY A 50 9.88 0.39 9.68
C GLY A 50 8.93 0.50 8.50
N TYR A 51 9.44 0.10 7.35
CA TYR A 51 8.69 0.09 6.09
C TYR A 51 8.07 -1.29 5.84
N TRP A 52 6.79 -1.30 5.49
CA TRP A 52 5.98 -2.48 5.28
C TRP A 52 5.31 -2.45 3.91
N ASP A 53 5.42 -3.53 3.16
CA ASP A 53 4.90 -3.66 1.80
C ASP A 53 3.93 -4.85 1.69
N ILE A 54 2.72 -4.61 1.22
CA ILE A 54 1.68 -5.62 1.05
C ILE A 54 1.92 -6.49 -0.19
N THR A 55 2.68 -6.01 -1.19
CA THR A 55 2.84 -6.72 -2.47
C THR A 55 3.83 -7.88 -2.45
N LYS A 56 4.63 -8.00 -1.37
CA LYS A 56 5.69 -9.02 -1.27
C LYS A 56 5.17 -10.41 -0.93
N ILE A 57 3.91 -10.53 -0.55
CA ILE A 57 3.29 -11.80 -0.16
C ILE A 57 2.16 -12.08 -1.14
N GLY A 58 2.13 -13.32 -1.67
CA GLY A 58 1.04 -13.75 -2.53
C GLY A 58 -0.30 -13.69 -1.80
N LEU A 59 -1.06 -12.66 -2.05
CA LEU A 59 -2.42 -12.51 -1.57
C LEU A 59 -3.40 -13.12 -2.58
N PRO A 60 -4.58 -13.57 -2.13
CA PRO A 60 -5.62 -14.01 -3.04
C PRO A 60 -5.95 -12.91 -4.06
N ALA A 61 -6.31 -13.33 -5.29
CA ALA A 61 -6.71 -12.38 -6.33
C ALA A 61 -7.84 -11.48 -5.80
N GLY A 62 -7.67 -10.16 -5.94
CA GLY A 62 -8.61 -9.15 -5.43
C GLY A 62 -8.36 -8.69 -4.00
N ALA A 63 -7.59 -9.41 -3.19
CA ALA A 63 -7.29 -9.00 -1.82
C ALA A 63 -6.43 -7.73 -1.73
N LEU A 64 -5.71 -7.39 -2.80
CA LEU A 64 -4.93 -6.15 -2.90
C LEU A 64 -5.79 -4.90 -3.18
N ASN A 65 -7.02 -5.08 -3.65
CA ASN A 65 -7.81 -3.98 -4.20
C ASN A 65 -9.11 -3.75 -3.44
N ALA A 66 -9.41 -4.59 -2.46
CA ALA A 66 -10.65 -4.58 -1.71
C ALA A 66 -10.44 -4.91 -0.23
N THR A 67 -11.39 -4.52 0.59
CA THR A 67 -11.45 -4.91 2.00
C THR A 67 -11.54 -6.42 2.13
N SER A 68 -12.51 -7.02 1.48
CA SER A 68 -12.71 -8.47 1.36
C SER A 68 -13.87 -8.79 0.41
N ASN A 69 -14.05 -10.06 0.07
CA ASN A 69 -15.22 -10.54 -0.68
C ASN A 69 -16.48 -10.73 0.19
N ASN A 70 -16.36 -10.54 1.50
CA ASN A 70 -17.43 -10.69 2.49
C ASN A 70 -18.24 -9.42 2.73
N ARG A 71 -18.40 -8.55 1.75
CA ARG A 71 -19.15 -7.31 1.93
C ARG A 71 -20.59 -7.63 2.40
N PRO A 72 -21.05 -7.07 3.53
CA PRO A 72 -22.44 -7.22 3.95
C PRO A 72 -23.40 -6.63 2.91
N PRO A 73 -24.67 -7.04 2.89
CA PRO A 73 -25.66 -6.35 2.11
C PRO A 73 -25.69 -4.86 2.43
N MET A 74 -25.85 -4.05 1.40
CA MET A 74 -25.98 -2.61 1.56
C MET A 74 -27.39 -2.24 1.96
N THR A 75 -27.54 -1.17 2.69
CA THR A 75 -28.82 -0.47 2.90
C THR A 75 -29.31 0.12 1.56
N ALA A 76 -30.50 0.68 1.54
CA ALA A 76 -31.02 1.36 0.35
C ALA A 76 -30.12 2.57 -0.01
N GLU A 77 -29.66 3.33 0.97
CA GLU A 77 -28.76 4.47 0.78
C GLU A 77 -27.41 4.03 0.25
N GLY A 78 -26.78 3.03 0.90
CA GLY A 78 -25.49 2.50 0.45
C GLY A 78 -25.55 1.94 -0.97
N LEU A 79 -26.66 1.25 -1.32
CA LEU A 79 -26.86 0.72 -2.67
C LEU A 79 -27.02 1.85 -3.71
N GLU A 80 -27.68 2.93 -3.36
CA GLU A 80 -27.81 4.09 -4.24
C GLU A 80 -26.45 4.75 -4.50
N LYS A 81 -25.65 5.00 -3.44
CA LYS A 81 -24.27 5.50 -3.57
C LYS A 81 -23.43 4.57 -4.44
N PHE A 82 -23.49 3.26 -4.20
CA PHE A 82 -22.72 2.26 -4.94
C PHE A 82 -23.09 2.23 -6.45
N ARG A 83 -24.37 2.38 -6.78
CA ARG A 83 -24.82 2.42 -8.19
C ARG A 83 -24.34 3.67 -8.93
N LYS A 84 -24.10 4.77 -8.22
CA LYS A 84 -23.55 6.00 -8.80
C LYS A 84 -22.05 5.91 -9.02
N ALA A 85 -21.35 5.04 -8.29
CA ALA A 85 -19.93 4.82 -8.46
C ALA A 85 -19.65 4.14 -9.79
N LYS A 86 -18.87 4.78 -10.64
CA LYS A 86 -18.45 4.28 -11.95
C LYS A 86 -16.97 3.95 -11.89
N SER A 87 -16.69 2.82 -11.30
CA SER A 87 -15.33 2.30 -11.20
C SER A 87 -14.82 1.82 -12.55
N GLY A 88 -13.60 2.16 -12.90
CA GLY A 88 -12.86 1.56 -14.02
C GLY A 88 -12.48 0.09 -13.80
N TYR A 89 -12.71 -0.43 -12.61
CA TYR A 89 -12.35 -1.78 -12.21
C TYR A 89 -13.52 -2.75 -12.39
N SER A 90 -13.36 -3.75 -13.23
CA SER A 90 -14.38 -4.79 -13.48
C SER A 90 -14.18 -6.06 -12.64
N GLY A 91 -13.51 -5.96 -11.51
CA GLY A 91 -13.23 -7.11 -10.64
C GLY A 91 -14.48 -7.73 -10.05
N LYS A 92 -14.65 -9.05 -10.19
CA LYS A 92 -15.68 -9.83 -9.51
C LYS A 92 -15.19 -10.17 -8.10
N PRO A 93 -16.06 -10.22 -7.10
CA PRO A 93 -17.52 -10.06 -7.10
C PRO A 93 -17.99 -8.66 -6.70
N LEU A 94 -17.09 -7.71 -6.49
CA LEU A 94 -17.40 -6.39 -5.91
C LEU A 94 -17.74 -5.32 -6.95
N SER A 95 -17.65 -5.63 -8.23
CA SER A 95 -17.95 -4.69 -9.31
C SER A 95 -19.43 -4.29 -9.30
N ASN A 96 -19.69 -3.00 -9.47
CA ASN A 96 -21.03 -2.45 -9.71
C ASN A 96 -21.46 -2.49 -11.19
N GLY A 97 -20.72 -3.20 -12.03
CA GLY A 97 -20.85 -3.19 -13.47
C GLY A 97 -19.83 -2.22 -14.08
N ALA A 98 -18.69 -2.73 -14.49
CA ALA A 98 -17.62 -1.94 -15.07
C ALA A 98 -18.12 -1.05 -16.18
N VAL A 99 -17.70 0.20 -16.16
CA VAL A 99 -17.95 1.14 -17.22
C VAL A 99 -16.90 0.92 -18.30
N ALA A 100 -17.34 0.59 -19.49
CA ALA A 100 -16.43 0.32 -20.61
C ALA A 100 -15.72 1.58 -21.13
N ASN A 101 -16.25 2.76 -20.81
CA ASN A 101 -15.73 4.05 -21.27
C ASN A 101 -15.05 4.80 -20.13
N GLU A 102 -13.76 5.04 -20.25
CA GLU A 102 -12.97 5.80 -19.26
C GLU A 102 -13.51 7.19 -18.97
N LYS A 103 -14.20 7.81 -19.92
CA LYS A 103 -14.83 9.13 -19.73
C LYS A 103 -15.94 9.14 -18.69
N ASP A 104 -16.49 7.97 -18.39
CA ASP A 104 -17.57 7.83 -17.42
C ASP A 104 -17.07 7.48 -16.01
N TRP A 105 -15.78 7.21 -15.85
CA TRP A 105 -15.21 6.89 -14.54
C TRP A 105 -15.29 8.12 -13.63
N ASN A 106 -15.70 7.87 -12.39
CA ASN A 106 -15.84 8.92 -11.39
C ASN A 106 -15.17 8.57 -10.05
N ASP A 107 -14.16 7.74 -10.09
CA ASP A 107 -13.32 7.48 -8.92
C ASP A 107 -12.66 8.79 -8.47
N PRO A 108 -12.86 9.25 -7.21
CA PRO A 108 -12.35 10.53 -6.73
C PRO A 108 -10.83 10.68 -6.87
N VAL A 109 -10.07 9.59 -6.74
CA VAL A 109 -8.60 9.63 -6.89
C VAL A 109 -8.15 10.04 -8.29
N LEU A 110 -9.00 9.88 -9.31
CA LEU A 110 -8.68 10.33 -10.68
C LEU A 110 -8.69 11.86 -10.81
N LEU A 111 -9.27 12.57 -9.83
CA LEU A 111 -9.28 14.02 -9.74
C LEU A 111 -8.31 14.54 -8.68
N CYS A 112 -7.42 13.69 -8.19
CA CYS A 112 -6.47 13.96 -7.12
C CYS A 112 -7.11 14.19 -5.74
N ASP A 113 -8.32 13.74 -5.52
CA ASP A 113 -8.84 13.62 -4.16
C ASP A 113 -8.04 12.58 -3.39
N PRO A 114 -7.81 12.78 -2.10
CA PRO A 114 -7.11 11.81 -1.28
C PRO A 114 -7.77 10.43 -1.34
N THR A 115 -6.95 9.38 -1.37
CA THR A 115 -7.42 7.99 -1.47
C THR A 115 -8.38 7.61 -0.35
N GLY A 116 -8.27 8.27 0.81
CA GLY A 116 -9.09 8.02 1.97
C GLY A 116 -8.73 6.71 2.69
N PHE A 117 -9.34 6.53 3.87
CA PHE A 117 -9.11 5.36 4.68
C PHE A 117 -10.38 4.49 4.72
N PRO A 118 -10.28 3.16 4.62
CA PRO A 118 -9.07 2.35 4.68
C PRO A 118 -8.43 2.02 3.31
N ARG A 119 -8.96 2.55 2.21
CA ARG A 119 -8.50 2.22 0.84
C ARG A 119 -7.00 2.42 0.64
N ILE A 120 -6.41 3.44 1.27
CA ILE A 120 -4.97 3.73 1.16
C ILE A 120 -4.10 2.56 1.63
N MET A 121 -4.61 1.70 2.51
CA MET A 121 -3.88 0.54 3.03
C MET A 121 -3.59 -0.53 1.99
N TRP A 122 -4.39 -0.60 0.93
CA TRP A 122 -4.28 -1.59 -0.13
C TRP A 122 -4.33 -0.99 -1.53
N HIS A 123 -4.15 0.33 -1.62
CA HIS A 123 -3.96 0.95 -2.92
C HIS A 123 -2.68 0.37 -3.55
N PRO A 124 -2.75 -0.19 -4.79
CA PRO A 124 -1.69 -1.05 -5.28
C PRO A 124 -0.43 -0.31 -5.74
N ILE A 125 -0.48 1.01 -5.89
CA ILE A 125 0.61 1.79 -6.47
C ILE A 125 0.61 3.21 -5.87
N PRO A 126 1.60 3.52 -5.04
CA PRO A 126 2.59 2.67 -4.38
C PRO A 126 2.03 1.98 -3.13
N PRO A 127 2.43 0.72 -2.85
CA PRO A 127 1.78 -0.12 -1.83
C PRO A 127 2.40 -0.03 -0.44
N GLY A 128 3.24 0.95 -0.17
CA GLY A 128 4.07 1.03 1.02
C GLY A 128 3.45 1.83 2.15
N MET A 129 3.68 1.37 3.38
CA MET A 129 3.43 2.13 4.59
C MET A 129 4.63 2.07 5.54
N ARG A 130 4.74 3.04 6.40
CA ARG A 130 5.78 3.11 7.43
C ARG A 130 5.18 3.52 8.77
N PHE A 131 5.59 2.85 9.83
CA PHE A 131 5.27 3.28 11.18
C PHE A 131 6.47 3.97 11.82
N ALA A 132 6.19 5.03 12.58
CA ALA A 132 7.08 5.62 13.56
C ALA A 132 6.33 5.74 14.88
N GLN A 133 6.97 5.34 15.97
CA GLN A 133 6.35 5.30 17.30
C GLN A 133 7.02 6.33 18.21
N THR A 134 6.21 7.07 18.95
CA THR A 134 6.62 7.95 20.04
C THR A 134 6.05 7.43 21.36
N GLY A 135 6.22 8.18 22.46
CA GLY A 135 5.60 7.83 23.74
C GLY A 135 4.08 8.05 23.78
N GLU A 136 3.53 8.87 22.89
CA GLU A 136 2.12 9.31 22.94
C GLU A 136 1.32 8.97 21.69
N GLU A 137 2.02 8.61 20.59
CA GLU A 137 1.37 8.31 19.31
C GLU A 137 2.16 7.32 18.46
N VAL A 138 1.45 6.68 17.54
CA VAL A 138 2.01 5.95 16.41
C VAL A 138 1.63 6.71 15.14
N ILE A 139 2.64 7.20 14.40
CA ILE A 139 2.43 7.86 13.13
C ILE A 139 2.51 6.81 12.02
N GLN A 140 1.45 6.70 11.23
CA GLN A 140 1.41 5.83 10.08
C GLN A 140 1.52 6.65 8.81
N PHE A 141 2.65 6.53 8.13
CA PHE A 141 2.91 7.16 6.84
C PHE A 141 2.51 6.23 5.71
N PHE A 142 1.98 6.79 4.65
CA PHE A 142 1.65 6.11 3.41
C PHE A 142 2.48 6.68 2.26
N GLU A 143 2.97 5.78 1.40
CA GLU A 143 3.73 6.17 0.21
C GLU A 143 2.82 6.87 -0.80
N ASP A 144 1.57 6.41 -0.92
CA ASP A 144 0.55 7.06 -1.75
C ASP A 144 0.27 8.49 -1.25
N GLY A 145 0.49 9.47 -2.12
CA GLY A 145 0.33 10.89 -1.81
C GLY A 145 1.31 11.43 -0.77
N ARG A 146 2.28 10.64 -0.28
CA ARG A 146 3.19 11.00 0.83
C ARG A 146 2.43 11.56 2.04
N THR A 147 1.35 10.93 2.41
CA THR A 147 0.47 11.35 3.49
C THR A 147 0.66 10.51 4.75
N TRP A 148 0.02 10.91 5.83
CA TRP A 148 0.09 10.19 7.10
C TRP A 148 -1.19 10.37 7.91
N ARG A 149 -1.35 9.56 8.95
CA ARG A 149 -2.30 9.77 10.03
C ARG A 149 -1.64 9.56 11.38
N ASP A 150 -2.17 10.24 12.38
CA ASP A 150 -1.77 10.11 13.76
C ASP A 150 -2.71 9.12 14.46
N ILE A 151 -2.14 8.14 15.17
CA ILE A 151 -2.85 7.18 15.99
C ILE A 151 -2.44 7.45 17.44
N TRP A 152 -3.26 8.12 18.19
CA TRP A 152 -2.96 8.53 19.55
C TRP A 152 -3.01 7.37 20.53
N THR A 153 -1.99 7.23 21.37
CA THR A 153 -1.84 6.17 22.37
C THR A 153 -1.80 6.69 23.80
N ASP A 154 -2.11 7.95 24.00
CA ASP A 154 -2.10 8.65 25.28
C ASP A 154 -3.39 8.44 26.12
N GLY A 155 -4.29 7.58 25.69
CA GLY A 155 -5.53 7.27 26.37
C GLY A 155 -6.69 8.22 26.09
N ARG A 156 -6.52 9.17 25.16
CA ARG A 156 -7.63 10.02 24.73
C ARG A 156 -8.72 9.19 24.04
N LYS A 157 -9.92 9.77 24.00
CA LYS A 157 -11.05 9.15 23.28
C LYS A 157 -11.16 9.72 21.87
N LEU A 158 -11.78 8.95 20.98
CA LEU A 158 -12.21 9.46 19.68
C LEU A 158 -13.17 10.64 19.86
N PRO A 159 -13.15 11.63 18.96
CA PRO A 159 -14.09 12.74 18.99
C PRO A 159 -15.53 12.24 18.78
N ASN A 160 -16.50 13.06 19.18
CA ASN A 160 -17.90 12.84 18.86
C ASN A 160 -18.15 13.04 17.34
N GLN A 161 -19.34 12.63 16.89
CA GLN A 161 -19.73 12.75 15.48
C GLN A 161 -19.86 14.19 14.96
N ASP A 162 -19.87 15.19 15.83
CA ASP A 162 -19.93 16.62 15.46
C ASP A 162 -18.55 17.19 15.07
N ALA A 163 -17.47 16.40 15.15
CA ALA A 163 -16.15 16.85 14.75
C ALA A 163 -16.05 16.99 13.22
N ASP A 164 -15.17 17.88 12.76
CA ASP A 164 -14.88 18.02 11.34
C ASP A 164 -14.42 16.68 10.74
N LEU A 165 -15.00 16.30 9.62
CA LEU A 165 -14.64 15.07 8.91
C LEU A 165 -13.24 15.19 8.28
N ARG A 166 -12.54 14.07 8.23
CA ARG A 166 -11.18 13.97 7.67
C ARG A 166 -11.07 12.80 6.71
N TRP A 167 -10.25 12.93 5.69
CA TRP A 167 -9.97 11.85 4.72
C TRP A 167 -9.44 10.57 5.37
N TYR A 168 -8.67 10.70 6.46
CA TYR A 168 -8.07 9.58 7.20
C TYR A 168 -8.67 9.42 8.61
N GLY A 169 -9.72 10.20 8.92
CA GLY A 169 -10.42 10.16 10.20
C GLY A 169 -9.57 10.59 11.40
N TYR A 170 -10.07 10.25 12.56
CA TYR A 170 -9.36 10.34 13.84
C TYR A 170 -9.09 8.93 14.34
N SER A 171 -7.93 8.70 14.92
CA SER A 171 -7.52 7.36 15.36
C SER A 171 -6.96 7.38 16.77
N VAL A 172 -7.37 6.39 17.56
CA VAL A 172 -6.78 6.08 18.88
C VAL A 172 -6.36 4.62 18.91
N GLY A 173 -5.23 4.34 19.55
CA GLY A 173 -4.66 3.00 19.61
C GLY A 173 -4.30 2.59 21.02
N HIS A 174 -4.30 1.29 21.26
CA HIS A 174 -3.84 0.67 22.50
C HIS A 174 -3.33 -0.75 22.23
N TRP A 175 -2.56 -1.28 23.16
CA TRP A 175 -2.05 -2.64 23.07
C TRP A 175 -2.92 -3.62 23.84
N GLU A 176 -3.28 -4.73 23.20
CA GLU A 176 -3.89 -5.91 23.80
C GLU A 176 -2.93 -7.10 23.66
N GLY A 177 -2.11 -7.34 24.67
CA GLY A 177 -0.98 -8.27 24.55
C GLY A 177 -0.07 -7.85 23.38
N ASP A 178 0.21 -8.75 22.44
CA ASP A 178 1.04 -8.48 21.25
C ASP A 178 0.25 -7.91 20.06
N THR A 179 -0.96 -7.41 20.29
CA THR A 179 -1.81 -6.85 19.23
C THR A 179 -2.04 -5.37 19.46
N PHE A 180 -1.66 -4.55 18.52
CA PHE A 180 -1.99 -3.13 18.49
C PHE A 180 -3.38 -2.94 17.88
N VAL A 181 -4.31 -2.45 18.69
CA VAL A 181 -5.71 -2.21 18.30
C VAL A 181 -5.90 -0.74 18.04
N VAL A 182 -6.45 -0.41 16.89
CA VAL A 182 -6.74 0.97 16.48
C VAL A 182 -8.22 1.12 16.21
N ASN A 183 -8.84 2.12 16.81
CA ASN A 183 -10.22 2.50 16.55
C ASN A 183 -10.23 3.89 15.89
N SER A 184 -11.04 4.03 14.85
CA SER A 184 -11.12 5.25 14.06
C SER A 184 -12.54 5.62 13.69
N ASN A 185 -12.82 6.94 13.60
CA ASN A 185 -14.09 7.53 13.16
C ASN A 185 -13.87 8.87 12.46
N GLY A 186 -14.95 9.56 12.08
CA GLY A 186 -14.90 10.92 11.53
C GLY A 186 -14.33 10.97 10.12
N PHE A 187 -14.72 10.05 9.26
CA PHE A 187 -14.25 9.95 7.88
C PHE A 187 -15.08 10.80 6.92
N GLU A 188 -14.38 11.50 6.01
CA GLU A 188 -14.99 12.20 4.89
C GLU A 188 -15.58 11.20 3.88
N GLU A 189 -16.88 11.31 3.61
CA GLU A 189 -17.65 10.31 2.86
C GLU A 189 -17.44 10.31 1.33
N SER A 190 -16.68 11.27 0.81
CA SER A 190 -16.40 11.39 -0.63
C SER A 190 -15.47 10.30 -1.15
N SER A 191 -14.70 9.64 -0.27
CA SER A 191 -13.79 8.58 -0.66
C SER A 191 -14.51 7.22 -0.81
N TRP A 192 -13.85 6.28 -1.45
CA TRP A 192 -14.32 4.90 -1.56
C TRP A 192 -13.50 3.96 -0.66
N LEU A 193 -14.11 2.87 -0.20
CA LEU A 193 -13.43 1.87 0.61
C LEU A 193 -12.47 0.99 -0.19
N ASP A 194 -12.67 0.91 -1.51
CA ASP A 194 -11.89 0.10 -2.42
C ASP A 194 -11.95 0.63 -3.87
N GLN A 195 -11.27 -0.04 -4.78
CA GLN A 195 -11.27 0.32 -6.21
C GLN A 195 -12.58 -0.01 -6.93
N TYR A 196 -13.52 -0.68 -6.27
CA TYR A 196 -14.78 -1.09 -6.87
C TYR A 196 -15.92 -0.10 -6.65
N GLY A 197 -15.64 0.99 -5.95
CA GLY A 197 -16.64 2.02 -5.66
C GLY A 197 -17.50 1.72 -4.44
N SER A 198 -17.02 0.85 -3.52
CA SER A 198 -17.74 0.59 -2.28
C SER A 198 -17.81 1.87 -1.43
N PRO A 199 -19.03 2.40 -1.18
CA PRO A 199 -19.20 3.66 -0.47
C PRO A 199 -19.08 3.48 1.04
N HIS A 200 -18.99 4.61 1.72
CA HIS A 200 -19.22 4.72 3.16
C HIS A 200 -19.94 6.01 3.51
N SER A 201 -20.28 6.18 4.77
CA SER A 201 -20.88 7.39 5.31
C SER A 201 -19.98 8.03 6.38
N ASP A 202 -20.41 9.18 6.86
CA ASP A 202 -19.83 9.89 8.00
C ASP A 202 -19.96 9.12 9.34
N GLU A 203 -20.90 8.16 9.42
CA GLU A 203 -21.07 7.31 10.61
C GLU A 203 -20.13 6.08 10.61
N MET A 204 -19.29 5.96 9.60
CA MET A 204 -18.36 4.84 9.53
C MET A 204 -17.38 4.83 10.71
N THR A 205 -17.23 3.65 11.31
CA THR A 205 -16.15 3.36 12.27
C THR A 205 -15.31 2.19 11.77
N VAL A 206 -14.03 2.22 12.09
CA VAL A 206 -13.08 1.18 11.70
C VAL A 206 -12.32 0.71 12.92
N GLU A 207 -12.27 -0.61 13.13
CA GLU A 207 -11.35 -1.25 14.06
C GLU A 207 -10.27 -1.99 13.28
N GLU A 208 -9.03 -1.72 13.57
CA GLU A 208 -7.88 -2.40 13.00
C GLU A 208 -7.11 -3.13 14.11
N ARG A 209 -6.56 -4.27 13.79
CA ARG A 209 -5.77 -5.08 14.70
C ARG A 209 -4.48 -5.51 14.03
N TYR A 210 -3.37 -4.94 14.46
CA TYR A 210 -2.04 -5.22 13.93
C TYR A 210 -1.30 -6.17 14.85
N ARG A 211 -0.72 -7.22 14.30
CA ARG A 211 0.11 -8.17 15.03
C ARG A 211 1.40 -8.43 14.27
N ARG A 212 2.52 -8.05 14.85
CA ARG A 212 3.83 -8.41 14.34
C ARG A 212 4.15 -9.84 14.76
N VAL A 213 4.13 -10.78 13.81
CA VAL A 213 4.27 -12.22 14.07
C VAL A 213 5.69 -12.74 13.86
N SER A 214 6.56 -11.93 13.23
CA SER A 214 7.98 -12.16 13.11
C SER A 214 8.71 -10.83 12.87
N ARG A 215 10.05 -10.88 12.80
CA ARG A 215 10.85 -9.71 12.45
C ARG A 215 10.36 -9.02 11.18
N ASP A 216 9.97 -9.80 10.17
CA ASP A 216 9.71 -9.30 8.82
C ASP A 216 8.25 -9.47 8.38
N ARG A 217 7.35 -9.84 9.31
CA ARG A 217 5.94 -10.07 8.97
C ARG A 217 5.00 -9.39 9.96
N LEU A 218 4.15 -8.53 9.41
CA LEU A 218 3.05 -7.86 10.11
C LEU A 218 1.73 -8.36 9.52
N GLU A 219 0.82 -8.80 10.37
CA GLU A 219 -0.54 -9.17 10.01
C GLU A 219 -1.51 -8.10 10.48
N MET A 220 -2.54 -7.84 9.68
CA MET A 220 -3.59 -6.89 10.02
C MET A 220 -4.94 -7.47 9.66
N THR A 221 -5.90 -7.31 10.55
CA THR A 221 -7.34 -7.50 10.29
C THR A 221 -8.06 -6.19 10.51
N LEU A 222 -9.19 -6.01 9.82
CA LEU A 222 -9.93 -4.77 9.85
C LEU A 222 -11.43 -5.09 9.82
N ASN A 223 -12.18 -4.37 10.64
CA ASN A 223 -13.65 -4.41 10.69
C ASN A 223 -14.19 -3.01 10.41
N ILE A 224 -15.15 -2.90 9.49
CA ILE A 224 -15.86 -1.66 9.19
C ILE A 224 -17.29 -1.80 9.68
N THR A 225 -17.74 -0.85 10.47
CA THR A 225 -19.14 -0.72 10.86
C THR A 225 -19.66 0.62 10.37
N ASP A 226 -20.67 0.59 9.52
CA ASP A 226 -21.29 1.77 8.93
C ASP A 226 -22.79 1.50 8.73
N PRO A 227 -23.62 1.83 9.71
CA PRO A 227 -25.03 1.47 9.72
C PRO A 227 -25.86 2.19 8.65
N LYS A 228 -25.42 3.36 8.17
CA LYS A 228 -26.06 4.03 7.03
C LYS A 228 -25.83 3.29 5.71
N THR A 229 -24.67 2.63 5.57
CA THR A 229 -24.26 2.03 4.30
C THR A 229 -24.45 0.52 4.26
N TYR A 230 -24.18 -0.19 5.37
CA TYR A 230 -24.19 -1.65 5.42
C TYR A 230 -25.11 -2.18 6.54
N THR A 231 -25.74 -3.33 6.28
CA THR A 231 -26.66 -3.97 7.24
C THR A 231 -25.94 -4.72 8.36
N GLY A 232 -24.62 -4.77 8.34
CA GLY A 232 -23.79 -5.43 9.34
C GLY A 232 -22.32 -5.02 9.23
N THR A 233 -21.53 -5.44 10.21
CA THR A 233 -20.08 -5.17 10.18
C THR A 233 -19.40 -5.91 9.04
N TRP A 234 -18.65 -5.19 8.21
CA TRP A 234 -17.82 -5.75 7.16
C TRP A 234 -16.47 -6.21 7.75
N LYS A 235 -16.30 -7.51 7.87
CA LYS A 235 -15.06 -8.13 8.32
C LYS A 235 -14.10 -8.25 7.15
N GLY A 236 -13.00 -7.52 7.20
CA GLY A 236 -11.96 -7.54 6.17
C GLY A 236 -11.16 -8.83 6.16
N ASP A 237 -10.61 -9.17 5.01
CA ASP A 237 -9.63 -10.27 4.91
C ASP A 237 -8.35 -9.89 5.65
N LYS A 238 -7.70 -10.89 6.25
CA LYS A 238 -6.39 -10.68 6.83
C LYS A 238 -5.41 -10.16 5.76
N LYS A 239 -4.83 -9.00 6.00
CA LYS A 239 -3.76 -8.43 5.18
C LYS A 239 -2.41 -8.80 5.79
N ILE A 240 -1.44 -9.07 4.94
CA ILE A 240 -0.11 -9.48 5.34
C ILE A 240 0.88 -8.51 4.71
N PHE A 241 1.70 -7.89 5.55
CA PHE A 241 2.73 -6.98 5.12
C PHE A 241 4.10 -7.59 5.42
N GLN A 242 5.01 -7.41 4.50
CA GLN A 242 6.40 -7.80 4.67
C GLN A 242 7.26 -6.56 4.92
N ARG A 243 8.16 -6.67 5.89
CA ARG A 243 9.16 -5.63 6.13
C ARG A 243 10.10 -5.53 4.94
N VAL A 244 10.39 -4.32 4.53
CA VAL A 244 11.34 -4.00 3.47
C VAL A 244 12.45 -3.14 4.07
N GLU A 245 13.67 -3.63 4.02
CA GLU A 245 14.83 -2.90 4.58
C GLU A 245 15.19 -1.68 3.70
N LYS A 246 14.95 -1.80 2.40
CA LYS A 246 15.23 -0.74 1.42
C LYS A 246 13.99 -0.49 0.60
N PRO A 247 13.27 0.61 0.84
CA PRO A 247 12.22 1.08 -0.04
C PRO A 247 12.70 1.24 -1.49
N ARG A 248 11.78 1.38 -2.41
CA ARG A 248 12.05 1.32 -3.86
C ARG A 248 12.85 2.49 -4.39
N SER A 249 12.81 3.64 -3.71
CA SER A 249 13.52 4.81 -4.18
C SER A 249 15.03 4.62 -4.11
N VAL A 250 15.77 5.39 -4.92
CA VAL A 250 17.24 5.41 -4.93
C VAL A 250 17.83 5.79 -3.58
N PHE A 251 17.09 6.56 -2.78
CA PHE A 251 17.48 7.00 -1.43
C PHE A 251 16.97 6.10 -0.31
N ASN A 252 16.30 4.98 -0.65
CA ASN A 252 15.66 4.09 0.31
C ASN A 252 14.60 4.78 1.20
N ASP A 253 13.85 5.71 0.62
CA ASP A 253 12.69 6.37 1.19
C ASP A 253 11.43 6.11 0.35
N PHE A 254 10.32 6.76 0.64
CA PHE A 254 9.12 6.70 -0.18
C PHE A 254 9.35 7.36 -1.54
N ASP A 255 8.84 6.74 -2.60
CA ASP A 255 8.75 7.40 -3.89
C ASP A 255 7.89 8.65 -3.79
N GLU A 256 8.24 9.67 -4.55
CA GLU A 256 7.44 10.88 -4.64
C GLU A 256 6.27 10.64 -5.59
N ASN A 257 5.15 10.20 -5.02
CA ASN A 257 3.91 9.99 -5.75
C ASN A 257 2.86 10.99 -5.28
N ILE A 258 2.88 12.15 -5.88
CA ILE A 258 1.96 13.25 -5.58
C ILE A 258 1.07 13.48 -6.80
N CYS A 259 -0.23 13.34 -6.62
CA CYS A 259 -1.19 13.67 -7.66
C CYS A 259 -1.25 15.18 -7.85
N ALA A 260 -1.05 15.66 -9.06
CA ALA A 260 -1.18 17.06 -9.41
C ALA A 260 -2.36 17.25 -10.39
N TYR A 261 -3.38 17.97 -9.96
CA TYR A 261 -4.58 18.21 -10.78
C TYR A 261 -4.28 18.90 -12.13
N SER A 262 -3.23 19.73 -12.18
CA SER A 262 -2.73 20.32 -13.42
C SER A 262 -2.28 19.28 -14.43
N GLU A 263 -1.61 18.21 -13.96
CA GLU A 263 -1.15 17.08 -14.78
C GLU A 263 -2.32 16.27 -15.30
N VAL A 264 -3.34 16.02 -14.46
CA VAL A 264 -4.57 15.33 -14.88
C VAL A 264 -5.26 16.09 -16.01
N LYS A 265 -5.36 17.42 -15.91
CA LYS A 265 -5.93 18.26 -16.98
C LYS A 265 -5.11 18.23 -18.26
N LEU A 266 -3.78 18.22 -18.16
CA LEU A 266 -2.88 18.13 -19.32
C LEU A 266 -3.04 16.78 -20.02
N HIS A 267 -3.08 15.69 -19.25
CA HIS A 267 -3.31 14.34 -19.77
C HIS A 267 -4.66 14.25 -20.48
N GLY A 268 -5.74 14.76 -19.89
CA GLY A 268 -7.07 14.78 -20.51
C GLY A 268 -7.09 15.51 -21.85
N LYS A 269 -6.45 16.68 -21.95
CA LYS A 269 -6.31 17.42 -23.21
C LYS A 269 -5.47 16.69 -24.25
N ALA A 270 -4.40 16.02 -23.83
CA ALA A 270 -3.57 15.20 -24.71
C ALA A 270 -4.35 14.00 -25.24
N TRP A 271 -5.14 13.35 -24.36
CA TRP A 271 -6.01 12.24 -24.72
C TRP A 271 -7.08 12.64 -25.74
N GLU A 272 -7.79 13.76 -25.53
CA GLU A 272 -8.79 14.27 -26.48
C GLU A 272 -8.20 14.58 -27.83
N LYS A 273 -6.95 15.02 -27.88
CA LYS A 273 -6.23 15.31 -29.14
C LYS A 273 -5.90 14.06 -29.94
N VAL A 274 -5.64 12.94 -29.26
CA VAL A 274 -5.29 11.65 -29.89
C VAL A 274 -6.55 10.82 -30.22
N HIS A 275 -7.63 11.04 -29.47
CA HIS A 275 -8.93 10.38 -29.63
C HIS A 275 -10.03 11.43 -29.86
N PRO A 276 -10.07 12.10 -31.01
CA PRO A 276 -11.13 13.05 -31.31
C PRO A 276 -12.50 12.34 -31.35
N LYS A 277 -13.55 13.05 -30.87
CA LYS A 277 -14.92 12.51 -30.84
C LYS A 277 -15.46 12.22 -32.23
#